data_4b6ad75034ea44093c3b690cd2f48269
#
_entry.id   4b6ad75034ea44093c3b690cd2f48269
#
_cell.length_a   1.000
_cell.length_b   1.000
_cell.length_c   1.000
_cell.angle_alpha   90.00
_cell.angle_beta   90.00
_cell.angle_gamma   90.00
#
_symmetry.space_group_name_H-M   'P 1'
#
loop_
_entity.id
_entity.type
_entity.pdbx_description
1 polymer ?
#
loop_
_entity_poly.entity_id
_entity_poly.type
_entity_poly.pdbx_seq_one_letter_code
_entity_poly.pdbx_strand_id
1 'polypeptide(L)'
;LQLASTPLSEDVLVFDIETNGLLPELHTLHCIAVAPATATDSEEVLLFHDDEEITPCAGSTQEGVDYLQAHVAKGGKLAGHNIIGYDCPALEKLYGLRFSPEDLHDTTVWSRLIYSDRRERDFRLHEQGRIEGKFIGQHSLASWGNRLGEPKGDPGGDWSTFTQSMADYCRQDVVVNCKLYGVLASRLPENHHWETLFADFCERLGRTGVQLDREGAMKLLRTLEDRKMELEDEIQSEFPPKYIKHKPYPNGNPRMVMCKYRGEKCPDKMIPFNPGSRQQLARRLSDKYGWVPRELTAKGNPALHEAALMDIARIYPIAAKVAEYHIIKARIG
;
A
#
# COMPACT_ATOMS: atom_id res chain seq x y z
N LEU A 1 -4.03 -33.64 5.27
CA LEU A 1 -5.10 -32.85 4.63
C LEU A 1 -5.11 -33.26 3.16
N GLN A 2 -6.14 -34.00 2.72
CA GLN A 2 -6.36 -34.29 1.31
C GLN A 2 -6.79 -32.98 0.64
N LEU A 3 -5.99 -32.52 -0.33
CA LEU A 3 -6.36 -31.43 -1.20
C LEU A 3 -7.47 -31.93 -2.14
N ALA A 4 -8.67 -31.40 -2.00
CA ALA A 4 -9.71 -31.62 -2.98
C ALA A 4 -9.26 -30.91 -4.27
N SER A 5 -8.97 -31.68 -5.30
CA SER A 5 -8.78 -31.14 -6.65
C SER A 5 -10.16 -30.78 -7.21
N THR A 6 -10.59 -29.54 -7.06
CA THR A 6 -11.72 -29.03 -7.81
C THR A 6 -11.28 -29.02 -9.28
N PRO A 7 -11.97 -29.74 -10.18
CA PRO A 7 -11.67 -29.64 -11.60
C PRO A 7 -11.88 -28.17 -12.03
N LEU A 8 -11.02 -27.66 -12.92
CA LEU A 8 -11.27 -26.42 -13.64
C LEU A 8 -12.62 -26.61 -14.36
N SER A 9 -13.68 -26.02 -13.82
CA SER A 9 -15.01 -26.18 -14.40
C SER A 9 -15.13 -25.20 -15.57
N GLU A 10 -15.76 -25.63 -16.66
CA GLU A 10 -16.13 -24.78 -17.78
C GLU A 10 -17.11 -23.66 -17.37
N ASP A 11 -17.62 -23.73 -16.14
CA ASP A 11 -18.60 -22.83 -15.56
C ASP A 11 -17.99 -21.62 -14.84
N VAL A 12 -16.71 -21.30 -15.07
CA VAL A 12 -16.04 -20.12 -14.48
C VAL A 12 -15.56 -19.19 -15.57
N LEU A 13 -16.03 -17.94 -15.52
CA LEU A 13 -15.50 -16.85 -16.33
C LEU A 13 -14.52 -16.02 -15.51
N VAL A 14 -13.33 -15.76 -16.05
CA VAL A 14 -12.38 -14.78 -15.52
C VAL A 14 -12.65 -13.45 -16.22
N PHE A 15 -12.76 -12.38 -15.44
CA PHE A 15 -12.97 -11.05 -15.99
C PHE A 15 -12.10 -10.01 -15.31
N ASP A 16 -11.91 -8.91 -16.00
CA ASP A 16 -11.22 -7.70 -15.53
C ASP A 16 -11.87 -6.48 -16.18
N ILE A 17 -11.79 -5.31 -15.54
CA ILE A 17 -12.35 -4.08 -16.08
C ILE A 17 -11.34 -2.95 -16.07
N GLU A 18 -11.46 -2.04 -17.04
CA GLU A 18 -10.75 -0.77 -17.01
C GLU A 18 -11.71 0.40 -16.88
N THR A 19 -11.33 1.40 -16.09
CA THR A 19 -12.18 2.53 -15.75
C THR A 19 -11.39 3.83 -15.71
N ASN A 20 -12.08 4.95 -15.63
CA ASN A 20 -11.47 6.27 -15.64
C ASN A 20 -10.89 6.73 -14.28
N GLY A 21 -10.86 5.89 -13.25
CA GLY A 21 -10.29 6.26 -11.96
C GLY A 21 -10.68 5.33 -10.82
N LEU A 22 -10.28 5.69 -9.61
CA LEU A 22 -10.61 4.92 -8.40
C LEU A 22 -12.08 5.08 -8.01
N LEU A 23 -12.60 4.17 -7.18
CA LEU A 23 -14.03 4.11 -6.81
C LEU A 23 -14.66 5.46 -6.39
N PRO A 24 -14.02 6.36 -5.63
CA PRO A 24 -14.62 7.63 -5.28
C PRO A 24 -14.93 8.51 -6.49
N GLU A 25 -13.98 8.63 -7.42
CA GLU A 25 -14.04 9.48 -8.62
C GLU A 25 -14.58 8.76 -9.86
N LEU A 26 -14.77 7.46 -9.78
CA LEU A 26 -15.23 6.62 -10.88
C LEU A 26 -16.58 7.07 -11.44
N HIS A 27 -16.65 7.30 -12.76
CA HIS A 27 -17.89 7.62 -13.48
C HIS A 27 -17.97 6.99 -14.88
N THR A 28 -16.92 6.31 -15.35
CA THR A 28 -16.88 5.69 -16.68
C THR A 28 -16.24 4.31 -16.62
N LEU A 29 -16.91 3.32 -17.19
CA LEU A 29 -16.35 2.03 -17.52
C LEU A 29 -15.81 2.09 -18.96
N HIS A 30 -14.54 1.83 -19.14
CA HIS A 30 -13.90 1.82 -20.46
C HIS A 30 -14.11 0.52 -21.19
N CYS A 31 -13.83 -0.60 -20.52
CA CYS A 31 -14.03 -1.92 -21.10
C CYS A 31 -14.23 -3.01 -20.03
N ILE A 32 -14.73 -4.16 -20.49
CA ILE A 32 -14.79 -5.41 -19.75
C ILE A 32 -14.10 -6.47 -20.61
N ALA A 33 -13.08 -7.12 -20.09
CA ALA A 33 -12.46 -8.29 -20.70
C ALA A 33 -12.93 -9.56 -20.00
N VAL A 34 -13.33 -10.59 -20.74
CA VAL A 34 -13.88 -11.83 -20.18
C VAL A 34 -13.37 -13.03 -20.97
N ALA A 35 -12.97 -14.10 -20.27
CA ALA A 35 -12.64 -15.38 -20.90
C ALA A 35 -13.04 -16.55 -19.99
N PRO A 36 -13.22 -17.77 -20.54
CA PRO A 36 -13.27 -18.97 -19.71
C PRO A 36 -11.99 -19.12 -18.87
N ALA A 37 -12.10 -19.64 -17.66
CA ALA A 37 -10.93 -19.84 -16.79
C ALA A 37 -9.85 -20.78 -17.36
N THR A 38 -10.18 -21.48 -18.44
CA THR A 38 -9.29 -22.37 -19.21
C THR A 38 -8.55 -21.65 -20.34
N ALA A 39 -8.83 -20.38 -20.61
CA ALA A 39 -8.19 -19.61 -21.66
C ALA A 39 -6.67 -19.50 -21.45
N THR A 40 -5.91 -19.60 -22.56
CA THR A 40 -4.45 -19.63 -22.57
C THR A 40 -3.82 -18.45 -23.28
N ASP A 41 -4.59 -17.78 -24.12
CA ASP A 41 -4.12 -16.62 -24.88
C ASP A 41 -5.20 -15.53 -25.01
N SER A 42 -4.80 -14.37 -25.53
CA SER A 42 -5.67 -13.20 -25.64
C SER A 42 -6.70 -13.31 -26.78
N GLU A 43 -6.59 -14.25 -27.69
CA GLU A 43 -7.58 -14.45 -28.77
C GLU A 43 -8.86 -15.06 -28.23
N GLU A 44 -8.77 -15.79 -27.09
CA GLU A 44 -9.92 -16.35 -26.39
C GLU A 44 -10.64 -15.34 -25.48
N VAL A 45 -10.10 -14.11 -25.33
CA VAL A 45 -10.66 -13.07 -24.48
C VAL A 45 -11.63 -12.20 -25.27
N LEU A 46 -12.91 -12.21 -24.87
CA LEU A 46 -13.92 -11.27 -25.33
C LEU A 46 -13.67 -9.91 -24.68
N LEU A 47 -13.71 -8.84 -25.46
CA LEU A 47 -13.58 -7.47 -24.99
C LEU A 47 -14.83 -6.67 -25.35
N PHE A 48 -15.48 -6.10 -24.36
CA PHE A 48 -16.68 -5.27 -24.49
C PHE A 48 -16.35 -3.82 -24.21
N HIS A 49 -16.69 -2.92 -25.15
CA HIS A 49 -16.47 -1.46 -25.03
C HIS A 49 -17.32 -0.70 -26.03
N ASP A 50 -17.39 0.62 -25.90
CA ASP A 50 -18.24 1.49 -26.70
C ASP A 50 -17.45 2.37 -27.70
N ASP A 51 -16.16 2.11 -27.90
CA ASP A 51 -15.29 2.87 -28.79
C ASP A 51 -15.14 2.14 -30.15
N GLU A 52 -15.52 2.80 -31.25
CA GLU A 52 -15.53 2.20 -32.60
C GLU A 52 -14.09 2.05 -33.20
N GLU A 53 -13.11 2.77 -32.68
CA GLU A 53 -11.74 2.76 -33.19
C GLU A 53 -10.88 1.66 -32.55
N ILE A 54 -11.30 1.12 -31.42
CA ILE A 54 -10.56 0.10 -30.66
C ILE A 54 -11.00 -1.31 -31.05
N THR A 55 -10.03 -2.23 -31.17
CA THR A 55 -10.28 -3.61 -31.61
C THR A 55 -9.51 -4.62 -30.75
N PRO A 56 -10.02 -5.87 -30.56
CA PRO A 56 -11.33 -6.36 -31.01
C PRO A 56 -12.47 -5.80 -30.15
N CYS A 57 -13.71 -5.85 -30.65
CA CYS A 57 -14.91 -5.51 -29.91
C CYS A 57 -15.93 -6.65 -30.03
N ALA A 58 -16.35 -7.20 -28.90
CA ALA A 58 -17.37 -8.25 -28.81
C ALA A 58 -18.80 -7.68 -28.62
N GLY A 59 -18.90 -6.41 -28.24
CA GLY A 59 -20.15 -5.69 -27.98
C GLY A 59 -19.90 -4.48 -27.06
N SER A 60 -20.96 -3.77 -26.72
CA SER A 60 -20.93 -2.62 -25.83
C SER A 60 -20.58 -3.00 -24.38
N THR A 61 -20.22 -2.02 -23.55
CA THR A 61 -20.02 -2.23 -22.11
C THR A 61 -21.27 -2.78 -21.44
N GLN A 62 -22.48 -2.32 -21.86
CA GLN A 62 -23.74 -2.85 -21.33
C GLN A 62 -23.93 -4.33 -21.68
N GLU A 63 -23.61 -4.74 -22.92
CA GLU A 63 -23.69 -6.16 -23.32
C GLU A 63 -22.69 -7.01 -22.53
N GLY A 64 -21.51 -6.46 -22.18
CA GLY A 64 -20.54 -7.12 -21.30
C GLY A 64 -21.09 -7.32 -19.88
N VAL A 65 -21.76 -6.31 -19.32
CA VAL A 65 -22.43 -6.38 -18.02
C VAL A 65 -23.54 -7.44 -18.03
N ASP A 66 -24.37 -7.42 -19.09
CA ASP A 66 -25.44 -8.39 -19.27
C ASP A 66 -24.92 -9.83 -19.45
N TYR A 67 -23.76 -9.97 -20.11
CA TYR A 67 -23.08 -11.25 -20.28
C TYR A 67 -22.63 -11.86 -18.95
N LEU A 68 -22.00 -11.06 -18.07
CA LEU A 68 -21.60 -11.50 -16.72
C LEU A 68 -22.83 -11.88 -15.88
N GLN A 69 -23.86 -11.05 -15.91
CA GLN A 69 -25.11 -11.31 -15.19
C GLN A 69 -25.81 -12.59 -15.65
N ALA A 70 -25.92 -12.79 -16.97
CA ALA A 70 -26.52 -13.97 -17.55
C ALA A 70 -25.74 -15.26 -17.21
N HIS A 71 -24.41 -15.19 -17.11
CA HIS A 71 -23.58 -16.32 -16.71
C HIS A 71 -23.87 -16.74 -15.27
N VAL A 72 -23.87 -15.78 -14.33
CA VAL A 72 -24.19 -16.06 -12.92
C VAL A 72 -25.63 -16.57 -12.76
N ALA A 73 -26.58 -15.99 -13.49
CA ALA A 73 -28.00 -16.43 -13.45
C ALA A 73 -28.19 -17.90 -13.89
N LYS A 74 -27.28 -18.45 -14.68
CA LYS A 74 -27.22 -19.85 -15.07
C LYS A 74 -26.47 -20.77 -14.09
N GLY A 75 -25.98 -20.20 -12.95
CA GLY A 75 -25.23 -20.93 -11.94
C GLY A 75 -23.71 -20.93 -12.14
N GLY A 76 -23.21 -20.19 -13.15
CA GLY A 76 -21.78 -19.98 -13.36
C GLY A 76 -21.12 -19.10 -12.30
N LYS A 77 -19.80 -19.15 -12.21
CA LYS A 77 -19.00 -18.36 -11.27
C LYS A 77 -18.14 -17.33 -12.01
N LEU A 78 -17.88 -16.22 -11.34
CA LEU A 78 -16.99 -15.17 -11.83
C LEU A 78 -15.68 -15.19 -11.03
N ALA A 79 -14.58 -15.13 -11.75
CA ALA A 79 -13.25 -15.04 -11.14
C ALA A 79 -12.54 -13.76 -11.61
N GLY A 80 -11.69 -13.21 -10.75
CA GLY A 80 -10.87 -12.06 -11.10
C GLY A 80 -9.85 -11.76 -10.01
N HIS A 81 -9.02 -10.75 -10.22
CA HIS A 81 -7.96 -10.39 -9.28
C HIS A 81 -8.32 -9.13 -8.51
N ASN A 82 -8.68 -9.26 -7.23
CA ASN A 82 -9.18 -8.17 -6.38
C ASN A 82 -10.56 -7.66 -6.81
N ILE A 83 -11.37 -8.51 -7.44
CA ILE A 83 -12.70 -8.11 -7.94
C ILE A 83 -13.66 -7.70 -6.82
N ILE A 84 -13.50 -8.25 -5.62
CA ILE A 84 -14.30 -7.86 -4.43
C ILE A 84 -13.93 -6.44 -4.01
N GLY A 85 -12.65 -6.06 -4.13
CA GLY A 85 -12.18 -4.73 -3.73
C GLY A 85 -12.42 -3.64 -4.76
N TYR A 86 -12.56 -3.99 -6.04
CA TYR A 86 -12.67 -2.97 -7.08
C TYR A 86 -13.73 -3.25 -8.15
N ASP A 87 -13.62 -4.32 -8.95
CA ASP A 87 -14.43 -4.53 -10.15
C ASP A 87 -15.93 -4.67 -9.82
N CYS A 88 -16.27 -5.51 -8.86
CA CYS A 88 -17.68 -5.67 -8.44
C CYS A 88 -18.27 -4.38 -7.85
N PRO A 89 -17.58 -3.65 -6.93
CA PRO A 89 -18.00 -2.32 -6.52
C PRO A 89 -18.14 -1.28 -7.64
N ALA A 90 -17.27 -1.33 -8.64
CA ALA A 90 -17.36 -0.44 -9.79
C ALA A 90 -18.60 -0.73 -10.64
N LEU A 91 -18.89 -2.00 -10.92
CA LEU A 91 -20.10 -2.44 -11.62
C LEU A 91 -21.37 -2.12 -10.80
N GLU A 92 -21.32 -2.28 -9.47
CA GLU A 92 -22.41 -1.87 -8.58
C GLU A 92 -22.66 -0.36 -8.68
N LYS A 93 -21.60 0.46 -8.66
CA LYS A 93 -21.71 1.92 -8.73
C LYS A 93 -22.26 2.41 -10.06
N LEU A 94 -21.80 1.85 -11.18
CA LEU A 94 -22.11 2.36 -12.53
C LEU A 94 -23.40 1.76 -13.11
N TYR A 95 -23.67 0.49 -12.82
CA TYR A 95 -24.77 -0.25 -13.44
C TYR A 95 -25.81 -0.78 -12.43
N GLY A 96 -25.59 -0.59 -11.12
CA GLY A 96 -26.44 -1.18 -10.08
C GLY A 96 -26.31 -2.70 -9.98
N LEU A 97 -25.35 -3.32 -10.67
CA LEU A 97 -25.15 -4.76 -10.72
C LEU A 97 -24.37 -5.24 -9.51
N ARG A 98 -24.97 -6.14 -8.75
CA ARG A 98 -24.37 -6.74 -7.57
C ARG A 98 -24.36 -8.26 -7.68
N PHE A 99 -23.22 -8.85 -7.44
CA PHE A 99 -23.03 -10.29 -7.35
C PHE A 99 -23.05 -10.78 -5.90
N SER A 100 -23.51 -12.00 -5.69
CA SER A 100 -23.32 -12.66 -4.40
C SER A 100 -21.85 -13.03 -4.20
N PRO A 101 -21.28 -12.84 -3.01
CA PRO A 101 -19.91 -13.29 -2.73
C PRO A 101 -19.71 -14.80 -2.98
N GLU A 102 -20.78 -15.61 -2.90
CA GLU A 102 -20.75 -17.03 -3.18
C GLU A 102 -20.52 -17.34 -4.68
N ASP A 103 -20.77 -16.38 -5.56
CA ASP A 103 -20.56 -16.50 -7.01
C ASP A 103 -19.19 -15.95 -7.45
N LEU A 104 -18.38 -15.45 -6.50
CA LEU A 104 -17.13 -14.79 -6.78
C LEU A 104 -15.91 -15.62 -6.33
N HIS A 105 -14.92 -15.71 -7.20
CA HIS A 105 -13.62 -16.30 -6.95
C HIS A 105 -12.53 -15.21 -7.05
N ASP A 106 -12.16 -14.61 -5.93
CA ASP A 106 -11.12 -13.56 -5.91
C ASP A 106 -9.73 -14.18 -5.76
N THR A 107 -8.92 -14.10 -6.82
CA THR A 107 -7.58 -14.68 -6.85
C THR A 107 -6.60 -13.96 -5.92
N THR A 108 -6.85 -12.70 -5.52
CA THR A 108 -6.06 -12.02 -4.48
C THR A 108 -6.32 -12.65 -3.11
N VAL A 109 -7.59 -12.88 -2.77
CA VAL A 109 -8.00 -13.54 -1.52
C VAL A 109 -7.40 -14.94 -1.46
N TRP A 110 -7.60 -15.74 -2.52
CA TRP A 110 -7.06 -17.09 -2.61
C TRP A 110 -5.55 -17.15 -2.52
N SER A 111 -4.88 -16.22 -3.19
CA SER A 111 -3.42 -16.10 -3.15
C SER A 111 -2.89 -15.85 -1.74
N ARG A 112 -3.55 -14.98 -0.98
CA ARG A 112 -3.18 -14.68 0.42
C ARG A 112 -3.45 -15.87 1.34
N LEU A 113 -4.56 -16.57 1.14
CA LEU A 113 -4.91 -17.75 1.91
C LEU A 113 -3.89 -18.89 1.71
N ILE A 114 -3.57 -19.24 0.46
CA ILE A 114 -2.70 -20.37 0.12
C ILE A 114 -1.22 -20.05 0.40
N TYR A 115 -0.80 -18.81 0.21
CA TYR A 115 0.59 -18.39 0.29
C TYR A 115 0.83 -17.31 1.35
N SER A 116 0.38 -17.55 2.57
CA SER A 116 0.61 -16.66 3.72
C SER A 116 2.11 -16.43 4.00
N ASP A 117 2.98 -17.40 3.61
CA ASP A 117 4.44 -17.35 3.70
C ASP A 117 5.12 -16.82 2.41
N ARG A 118 4.37 -16.10 1.54
CA ARG A 118 4.85 -15.65 0.22
C ARG A 118 6.19 -14.93 0.28
N ARG A 119 6.37 -14.05 1.27
CA ARG A 119 7.59 -13.27 1.42
C ARG A 119 8.83 -14.14 1.60
N GLU A 120 8.75 -15.18 2.41
CA GLU A 120 9.86 -16.09 2.68
C GLU A 120 10.21 -16.92 1.44
N ARG A 121 9.19 -17.39 0.71
CA ARG A 121 9.38 -18.11 -0.55
C ARG A 121 10.02 -17.23 -1.61
N ASP A 122 9.60 -15.98 -1.71
CA ASP A 122 10.10 -15.04 -2.71
C ASP A 122 11.56 -14.63 -2.45
N PHE A 123 12.01 -14.55 -1.20
CA PHE A 123 13.43 -14.32 -0.92
C PHE A 123 14.31 -15.40 -1.56
N ARG A 124 13.91 -16.67 -1.48
CA ARG A 124 14.63 -17.78 -2.11
C ARG A 124 14.63 -17.68 -3.65
N LEU A 125 13.50 -17.27 -4.24
CA LEU A 125 13.40 -17.06 -5.68
C LEU A 125 14.23 -15.86 -6.14
N HIS A 126 14.30 -14.80 -5.33
CA HIS A 126 15.11 -13.63 -5.61
C HIS A 126 16.61 -13.94 -5.59
N GLU A 127 17.07 -14.69 -4.59
CA GLU A 127 18.45 -15.17 -4.53
C GLU A 127 18.84 -16.01 -5.76
N GLN A 128 17.88 -16.69 -6.39
CA GLN A 128 18.06 -17.45 -7.63
C GLN A 128 17.90 -16.59 -8.90
N GLY A 129 17.65 -15.29 -8.77
CA GLY A 129 17.40 -14.39 -9.90
C GLY A 129 16.07 -14.62 -10.64
N ARG A 130 15.12 -15.34 -10.02
CA ARG A 130 13.84 -15.76 -10.63
C ARG A 130 12.68 -14.79 -10.38
N ILE A 131 12.86 -13.80 -9.52
CA ILE A 131 11.87 -12.76 -9.22
C ILE A 131 12.58 -11.44 -8.91
N GLU A 132 12.02 -10.34 -9.36
CA GLU A 132 12.55 -9.01 -9.04
C GLU A 132 12.26 -8.62 -7.57
N GLY A 133 13.19 -7.91 -6.95
CA GLY A 133 13.10 -7.52 -5.53
C GLY A 133 11.83 -6.73 -5.17
N LYS A 134 11.29 -5.93 -6.13
CA LYS A 134 10.05 -5.17 -5.93
C LYS A 134 8.81 -6.06 -5.74
N PHE A 135 8.85 -7.31 -6.17
CA PHE A 135 7.72 -8.25 -6.08
C PHE A 135 7.75 -9.17 -4.86
N ILE A 136 8.81 -9.09 -4.02
CA ILE A 136 8.94 -9.94 -2.84
C ILE A 136 7.77 -9.72 -1.88
N GLY A 137 7.04 -10.79 -1.58
CA GLY A 137 5.88 -10.78 -0.68
C GLY A 137 4.62 -10.12 -1.26
N GLN A 138 4.63 -9.74 -2.55
CA GLN A 138 3.48 -9.13 -3.21
C GLN A 138 2.52 -10.19 -3.73
N HIS A 139 1.21 -9.91 -3.63
CA HIS A 139 0.14 -10.74 -4.17
C HIS A 139 -0.56 -10.09 -5.37
N SER A 140 -0.05 -8.98 -5.90
CA SER A 140 -0.60 -8.29 -7.08
C SER A 140 -0.51 -9.16 -8.33
N LEU A 141 -1.40 -8.93 -9.30
CA LEU A 141 -1.40 -9.66 -10.57
C LEU A 141 -0.07 -9.49 -11.31
N ALA A 142 0.54 -8.29 -11.28
CA ALA A 142 1.87 -8.05 -11.84
C ALA A 142 2.95 -8.94 -11.20
N SER A 143 2.90 -9.14 -9.88
CA SER A 143 3.85 -10.02 -9.20
C SER A 143 3.63 -11.49 -9.51
N TRP A 144 2.39 -11.88 -9.74
CA TRP A 144 2.05 -13.24 -10.19
C TRP A 144 2.43 -13.45 -11.64
N GLY A 145 2.18 -12.50 -12.53
CA GLY A 145 2.64 -12.55 -13.92
C GLY A 145 4.15 -12.76 -14.02
N ASN A 146 4.94 -12.03 -13.21
CA ASN A 146 6.39 -12.23 -13.15
C ASN A 146 6.75 -13.68 -12.73
N ARG A 147 6.06 -14.26 -11.73
CA ARG A 147 6.31 -15.64 -11.27
C ARG A 147 5.87 -16.71 -12.27
N LEU A 148 4.83 -16.42 -13.03
CA LEU A 148 4.27 -17.35 -14.04
C LEU A 148 4.99 -17.29 -15.39
N GLY A 149 5.94 -16.33 -15.56
CA GLY A 149 6.61 -16.10 -16.82
C GLY A 149 5.77 -15.34 -17.85
N GLU A 150 4.69 -14.70 -17.39
CA GLU A 150 3.77 -13.88 -18.17
C GLU A 150 3.83 -12.44 -17.63
N PRO A 151 4.81 -11.63 -18.01
CA PRO A 151 4.94 -10.30 -17.48
C PRO A 151 3.72 -9.46 -17.89
N LYS A 152 3.13 -8.80 -16.90
CA LYS A 152 2.08 -7.83 -17.09
C LYS A 152 2.65 -6.62 -17.81
N GLY A 153 1.96 -6.13 -18.83
CA GLY A 153 2.27 -4.87 -19.49
C GLY A 153 2.11 -3.67 -18.53
N ASP A 154 2.54 -2.51 -19.00
CA ASP A 154 2.23 -1.22 -18.39
C ASP A 154 1.56 -0.38 -19.49
N PRO A 155 0.25 -0.10 -19.41
CA PRO A 155 -0.43 0.68 -20.44
C PRO A 155 0.10 2.11 -20.49
N GLY A 156 0.69 2.60 -19.38
CA GLY A 156 1.12 3.98 -19.26
C GLY A 156 -0.01 4.99 -19.48
N GLY A 157 0.24 6.26 -19.18
CA GLY A 157 -0.63 7.32 -19.65
C GLY A 157 -1.79 7.73 -18.73
N ASP A 158 -2.73 8.44 -19.34
CA ASP A 158 -3.88 9.03 -18.69
C ASP A 158 -5.08 8.07 -18.72
N TRP A 159 -5.53 7.64 -17.56
CA TRP A 159 -6.70 6.76 -17.39
C TRP A 159 -8.04 7.45 -17.69
N SER A 160 -8.05 8.75 -17.96
CA SER A 160 -9.28 9.48 -18.30
C SER A 160 -9.83 9.11 -19.67
N THR A 161 -8.98 8.60 -20.58
CA THR A 161 -9.35 8.29 -21.97
C THR A 161 -9.02 6.83 -22.28
N PHE A 162 -10.00 6.12 -22.85
CA PHE A 162 -9.81 4.74 -23.31
C PHE A 162 -8.88 4.66 -24.50
N THR A 163 -7.98 3.72 -24.55
CA THR A 163 -6.98 3.54 -25.61
C THR A 163 -6.81 2.07 -25.97
N GLN A 164 -6.29 1.80 -27.20
CA GLN A 164 -5.95 0.44 -27.62
C GLN A 164 -4.97 -0.23 -26.62
N SER A 165 -4.01 0.53 -26.09
CA SER A 165 -3.08 0.00 -25.09
C SER A 165 -3.76 -0.45 -23.80
N MET A 166 -4.81 0.25 -23.36
CA MET A 166 -5.61 -0.18 -22.20
C MET A 166 -6.44 -1.43 -22.52
N ALA A 167 -7.00 -1.49 -23.73
CA ALA A 167 -7.73 -2.66 -24.23
C ALA A 167 -6.87 -3.93 -24.24
N ASP A 168 -5.67 -3.82 -24.80
CA ASP A 168 -4.70 -4.92 -24.86
C ASP A 168 -4.21 -5.31 -23.45
N TYR A 169 -4.04 -4.32 -22.58
CA TYR A 169 -3.65 -4.52 -21.19
C TYR A 169 -4.72 -5.29 -20.40
N CYS A 170 -6.00 -4.88 -20.50
CA CYS A 170 -7.13 -5.57 -19.85
C CYS A 170 -7.24 -7.03 -20.32
N ARG A 171 -7.09 -7.29 -21.61
CA ARG A 171 -7.07 -8.66 -22.16
C ARG A 171 -5.91 -9.49 -21.61
N GLN A 172 -4.71 -8.90 -21.54
CA GLN A 172 -3.54 -9.57 -20.98
C GLN A 172 -3.72 -9.89 -19.50
N ASP A 173 -4.35 -9.00 -18.73
CA ASP A 173 -4.63 -9.23 -17.31
C ASP A 173 -5.57 -10.44 -17.12
N VAL A 174 -6.58 -10.60 -17.96
CA VAL A 174 -7.44 -11.78 -17.96
C VAL A 174 -6.63 -13.06 -18.23
N VAL A 175 -5.75 -13.07 -19.23
CA VAL A 175 -4.89 -14.24 -19.54
C VAL A 175 -4.00 -14.61 -18.36
N VAL A 176 -3.32 -13.62 -17.77
CA VAL A 176 -2.47 -13.83 -16.58
C VAL A 176 -3.30 -14.38 -15.43
N ASN A 177 -4.53 -13.85 -15.25
CA ASN A 177 -5.40 -14.29 -14.18
C ASN A 177 -5.99 -15.69 -14.41
N CYS A 178 -6.28 -16.11 -15.65
CA CYS A 178 -6.66 -17.50 -15.98
C CYS A 178 -5.55 -18.48 -15.56
N LYS A 179 -4.29 -18.18 -15.89
CA LYS A 179 -3.14 -18.99 -15.46
C LYS A 179 -3.01 -19.03 -13.94
N LEU A 180 -3.17 -17.88 -13.28
CA LEU A 180 -3.14 -17.78 -11.82
C LEU A 180 -4.28 -18.59 -11.21
N TYR A 181 -5.50 -18.45 -11.72
CA TYR A 181 -6.66 -19.19 -11.27
C TYR A 181 -6.42 -20.71 -11.29
N GLY A 182 -5.89 -21.23 -12.39
CA GLY A 182 -5.52 -22.66 -12.50
C GLY A 182 -4.52 -23.12 -11.44
N VAL A 183 -3.52 -22.29 -11.13
CA VAL A 183 -2.54 -22.57 -10.08
C VAL A 183 -3.16 -22.57 -8.69
N LEU A 184 -4.07 -21.65 -8.41
CA LEU A 184 -4.69 -21.49 -7.08
C LEU A 184 -5.80 -22.51 -6.86
N ALA A 185 -6.70 -22.70 -7.82
CA ALA A 185 -7.86 -23.58 -7.70
C ALA A 185 -7.48 -25.01 -7.28
N SER A 186 -6.35 -25.52 -7.82
CA SER A 186 -5.84 -26.85 -7.46
C SER A 186 -5.32 -26.99 -6.03
N ARG A 187 -5.25 -25.90 -5.26
CA ARG A 187 -4.63 -25.83 -3.92
C ARG A 187 -5.55 -25.27 -2.84
N LEU A 188 -6.78 -24.96 -3.20
CA LEU A 188 -7.73 -24.39 -2.26
C LEU A 188 -8.06 -25.35 -1.13
N PRO A 189 -8.08 -24.89 0.12
CA PRO A 189 -8.64 -25.66 1.21
C PRO A 189 -10.17 -25.73 1.10
N GLU A 190 -10.77 -26.76 1.70
CA GLU A 190 -12.21 -27.01 1.64
C GLU A 190 -13.07 -25.80 2.10
N ASN A 191 -12.57 -25.03 3.05
CA ASN A 191 -13.29 -23.90 3.66
C ASN A 191 -12.96 -22.52 3.04
N HIS A 192 -12.37 -22.48 1.83
CA HIS A 192 -11.92 -21.23 1.21
C HIS A 192 -13.03 -20.18 0.98
N HIS A 193 -14.29 -20.60 0.86
CA HIS A 193 -15.43 -19.71 0.68
C HIS A 193 -15.62 -18.71 1.82
N TRP A 194 -15.23 -19.05 3.05
CA TRP A 194 -15.30 -18.15 4.19
C TRP A 194 -14.40 -16.92 4.03
N GLU A 195 -13.26 -17.08 3.40
CA GLU A 195 -12.34 -15.96 3.13
C GLU A 195 -12.94 -14.98 2.12
N THR A 196 -13.67 -15.48 1.12
CA THR A 196 -14.39 -14.64 0.16
C THR A 196 -15.51 -13.84 0.83
N LEU A 197 -16.32 -14.50 1.67
CA LEU A 197 -17.37 -13.84 2.45
C LEU A 197 -16.81 -12.78 3.40
N PHE A 198 -15.72 -13.11 4.06
CA PHE A 198 -15.03 -12.18 4.98
C PHE A 198 -14.41 -11.00 4.24
N ALA A 199 -13.82 -11.22 3.08
CA ALA A 199 -13.29 -10.16 2.24
C ALA A 199 -14.39 -9.18 1.78
N ASP A 200 -15.54 -9.69 1.29
CA ASP A 200 -16.70 -8.85 0.93
C ASP A 200 -17.22 -8.05 2.14
N PHE A 201 -17.29 -8.68 3.31
CA PHE A 201 -17.69 -7.98 4.54
C PHE A 201 -16.72 -6.84 4.87
N CYS A 202 -15.41 -7.09 4.82
CA CYS A 202 -14.38 -6.08 5.09
C CYS A 202 -14.42 -4.93 4.08
N GLU A 203 -14.59 -5.22 2.79
CA GLU A 203 -14.70 -4.20 1.75
C GLU A 203 -15.95 -3.33 1.93
N ARG A 204 -17.08 -3.93 2.26
CA ARG A 204 -18.30 -3.16 2.58
C ARG A 204 -18.14 -2.31 3.82
N LEU A 205 -17.53 -2.86 4.86
CA LEU A 205 -17.23 -2.10 6.07
C LEU A 205 -16.31 -0.92 5.78
N GLY A 206 -15.26 -1.13 4.97
CA GLY A 206 -14.34 -0.08 4.54
C GLY A 206 -15.03 1.05 3.77
N ARG A 207 -15.96 0.70 2.86
CA ARG A 207 -16.75 1.69 2.09
C ARG A 207 -17.79 2.42 2.93
N THR A 208 -18.42 1.74 3.88
CA THR A 208 -19.36 2.37 4.82
C THR A 208 -18.62 3.29 5.79
N GLY A 209 -17.39 2.92 6.17
CA GLY A 209 -16.58 3.64 7.13
C GLY A 209 -17.13 3.57 8.55
N VAL A 210 -16.54 4.40 9.41
CA VAL A 210 -16.97 4.57 10.80
C VAL A 210 -17.24 6.05 11.06
N GLN A 211 -18.22 6.33 11.92
CA GLN A 211 -18.50 7.70 12.32
C GLN A 211 -17.32 8.26 13.12
N LEU A 212 -16.75 9.37 12.65
CA LEU A 212 -15.68 10.09 13.33
C LEU A 212 -16.24 11.36 13.99
N ASP A 213 -16.02 11.51 15.29
CA ASP A 213 -16.20 12.80 15.96
C ASP A 213 -15.09 13.77 15.53
N ARG A 214 -15.36 14.52 14.45
CA ARG A 214 -14.41 15.47 13.87
C ARG A 214 -14.10 16.61 14.81
N GLU A 215 -15.07 17.11 15.54
CA GLU A 215 -14.87 18.23 16.48
C GLU A 215 -13.98 17.81 17.66
N GLY A 216 -14.27 16.65 18.25
CA GLY A 216 -13.44 16.05 19.29
C GLY A 216 -12.03 15.75 18.82
N ALA A 217 -11.89 15.18 17.60
CA ALA A 217 -10.59 14.90 17.01
C ALA A 217 -9.77 16.18 16.77
N MET A 218 -10.38 17.23 16.24
CA MET A 218 -9.72 18.53 16.02
C MET A 218 -9.33 19.23 17.33
N LYS A 219 -10.18 19.12 18.37
CA LYS A 219 -9.86 19.64 19.70
C LYS A 219 -8.68 18.91 20.31
N LEU A 220 -8.68 17.58 20.22
CA LEU A 220 -7.55 16.75 20.68
C LEU A 220 -6.27 17.08 19.93
N LEU A 221 -6.33 17.22 18.60
CA LEU A 221 -5.18 17.59 17.76
C LEU A 221 -4.55 18.90 18.24
N ARG A 222 -5.36 19.95 18.44
CA ARG A 222 -4.86 21.24 18.94
C ARG A 222 -4.20 21.09 20.32
N THR A 223 -4.84 20.37 21.22
CA THR A 223 -4.27 20.11 22.56
C THR A 223 -2.90 19.40 22.49
N LEU A 224 -2.77 18.44 21.57
CA LEU A 224 -1.50 17.74 21.37
C LEU A 224 -0.44 18.65 20.71
N GLU A 225 -0.83 19.48 19.75
CA GLU A 225 0.06 20.45 19.10
C GLU A 225 0.57 21.50 20.09
N ASP A 226 -0.31 22.07 20.91
CA ASP A 226 0.05 23.03 21.96
C ASP A 226 1.02 22.39 22.96
N ARG A 227 0.72 21.17 23.42
CA ARG A 227 1.60 20.45 24.34
C ARG A 227 2.95 20.10 23.72
N LYS A 228 2.95 19.76 22.44
CA LYS A 228 4.21 19.52 21.69
C LYS A 228 5.06 20.77 21.63
N MET A 229 4.47 21.95 21.38
CA MET A 229 5.20 23.23 21.37
C MET A 229 5.79 23.55 22.75
N GLU A 230 5.01 23.40 23.81
CA GLU A 230 5.51 23.59 25.18
C GLU A 230 6.72 22.70 25.48
N LEU A 231 6.63 21.41 25.10
CA LEU A 231 7.73 20.46 25.29
C LEU A 231 8.96 20.83 24.45
N GLU A 232 8.75 21.30 23.20
CA GLU A 232 9.86 21.80 22.36
C GLU A 232 10.58 22.96 23.03
N ASP A 233 9.86 23.94 23.59
CA ASP A 233 10.45 25.10 24.29
C ASP A 233 11.20 24.67 25.57
N GLU A 234 10.59 23.81 26.36
CA GLU A 234 11.21 23.27 27.58
C GLU A 234 12.51 22.49 27.23
N ILE A 235 12.47 21.66 26.20
CA ILE A 235 13.61 20.86 25.74
C ILE A 235 14.68 21.77 25.14
N GLN A 236 14.32 22.80 24.37
CA GLN A 236 15.26 23.77 23.82
C GLN A 236 15.93 24.62 24.89
N SER A 237 15.19 24.98 25.95
CA SER A 237 15.74 25.65 27.11
C SER A 237 16.84 24.83 27.79
N GLU A 238 16.63 23.52 27.92
CA GLU A 238 17.59 22.59 28.50
C GLU A 238 18.77 22.28 27.60
N PHE A 239 18.53 22.20 26.29
CA PHE A 239 19.51 21.91 25.24
C PHE A 239 19.56 23.04 24.20
N PRO A 240 20.18 24.21 24.53
CA PRO A 240 20.21 25.34 23.62
C PRO A 240 20.96 25.01 22.31
N PRO A 241 20.73 25.78 21.24
CA PRO A 241 21.41 25.60 19.96
C PRO A 241 22.94 25.59 20.11
N LYS A 242 23.60 24.74 19.34
CA LYS A 242 25.07 24.80 19.19
C LYS A 242 25.44 25.72 18.05
N TYR A 243 26.52 26.46 18.25
CA TYR A 243 27.10 27.32 17.23
C TYR A 243 28.42 26.71 16.76
N ILE A 244 28.57 26.47 15.44
CA ILE A 244 29.75 25.92 14.83
C ILE A 244 30.29 26.93 13.83
N LYS A 245 31.56 27.33 13.98
CA LYS A 245 32.21 28.24 13.03
C LYS A 245 32.22 27.63 11.63
N HIS A 246 31.90 28.45 10.63
CA HIS A 246 32.10 28.04 9.24
C HIS A 246 33.59 27.86 8.98
N LYS A 247 33.93 26.86 8.15
CA LYS A 247 35.32 26.72 7.68
C LYS A 247 35.71 28.01 6.96
N PRO A 248 36.83 28.66 7.33
CA PRO A 248 37.28 29.89 6.68
C PRO A 248 37.57 29.65 5.19
N TYR A 249 37.63 30.72 4.42
CA TYR A 249 38.11 30.67 3.06
C TYR A 249 39.61 30.23 3.03
N PRO A 250 40.12 29.73 1.88
CA PRO A 250 41.53 29.32 1.75
C PRO A 250 42.52 30.43 2.08
N ASN A 251 42.12 31.70 1.95
CA ASN A 251 42.93 32.88 2.33
C ASN A 251 42.87 33.23 3.83
N GLY A 252 42.25 32.38 4.66
CA GLY A 252 42.14 32.60 6.11
C GLY A 252 40.99 33.52 6.55
N ASN A 253 40.28 34.17 5.63
CA ASN A 253 39.20 35.07 5.99
C ASN A 253 37.98 34.34 6.53
N PRO A 254 37.24 34.89 7.52
CA PRO A 254 36.03 34.33 8.03
C PRO A 254 34.98 34.15 6.92
N ARG A 255 34.38 32.98 6.83
CA ARG A 255 33.27 32.74 5.89
C ARG A 255 31.97 33.18 6.52
N MET A 256 31.36 34.20 5.95
CA MET A 256 30.03 34.70 6.33
C MET A 256 28.97 34.03 5.47
N VAL A 257 28.02 33.31 6.09
CA VAL A 257 26.97 32.57 5.40
C VAL A 257 25.61 33.05 5.92
N MET A 258 24.61 33.16 5.03
CA MET A 258 23.24 33.49 5.42
C MET A 258 22.72 32.46 6.43
N CYS A 259 22.40 32.92 7.63
CA CYS A 259 21.88 32.07 8.69
C CYS A 259 20.36 31.89 8.46
N LYS A 260 19.95 30.62 8.21
CA LYS A 260 18.54 30.27 7.99
C LYS A 260 17.62 30.72 9.14
N TYR A 261 18.15 30.73 10.37
CA TYR A 261 17.35 30.99 11.58
C TYR A 261 17.39 32.46 12.04
N ARG A 262 18.43 33.22 11.63
CA ARG A 262 18.58 34.64 11.99
C ARG A 262 18.23 35.60 10.87
N GLY A 263 18.16 35.12 9.62
CA GLY A 263 17.92 35.96 8.45
C GLY A 263 19.06 36.90 8.07
N GLU A 264 20.24 36.74 8.69
CA GLU A 264 21.43 37.59 8.47
C GLU A 264 22.68 36.73 8.19
N LYS A 265 23.75 37.38 7.66
CA LYS A 265 25.04 36.71 7.46
C LYS A 265 25.78 36.57 8.79
N CYS A 266 26.13 35.35 9.15
CA CYS A 266 26.79 35.00 10.38
C CYS A 266 28.11 34.23 10.12
N PRO A 267 29.14 34.39 10.98
CA PRO A 267 30.34 33.58 10.90
C PRO A 267 30.13 32.16 11.45
N ASP A 268 29.06 31.96 12.21
CA ASP A 268 28.75 30.71 12.88
C ASP A 268 27.45 30.10 12.31
N LYS A 269 27.46 28.78 12.12
CA LYS A 269 26.25 28.01 11.82
C LYS A 269 25.54 27.67 13.12
N MET A 270 24.33 28.18 13.30
CA MET A 270 23.46 27.75 14.38
C MET A 270 22.87 26.38 14.06
N ILE A 271 22.97 25.43 14.97
CA ILE A 271 22.38 24.11 14.89
C ILE A 271 21.43 23.97 16.07
N PRO A 272 20.10 24.11 15.86
CA PRO A 272 19.12 23.85 16.92
C PRO A 272 19.16 22.38 17.32
N PHE A 273 18.78 22.12 18.54
CA PHE A 273 18.56 20.76 18.99
C PHE A 273 17.28 20.22 18.34
N ASN A 274 17.34 18.99 17.85
CA ASN A 274 16.16 18.29 17.33
C ASN A 274 15.71 17.23 18.35
N PRO A 275 14.60 17.45 19.09
CA PRO A 275 14.10 16.48 20.07
C PRO A 275 13.78 15.10 19.47
N GLY A 276 13.38 15.07 18.17
CA GLY A 276 13.13 13.83 17.44
C GLY A 276 14.37 13.02 17.08
N SER A 277 15.58 13.58 17.28
CA SER A 277 16.83 12.90 16.93
C SER A 277 17.45 12.19 18.15
N ARG A 278 17.29 10.87 18.22
CA ARG A 278 17.89 10.05 19.26
C ARG A 278 19.42 10.21 19.37
N GLN A 279 20.09 10.38 18.25
CA GLN A 279 21.54 10.59 18.22
C GLN A 279 21.94 11.94 18.83
N GLN A 280 21.20 13.02 18.52
CA GLN A 280 21.44 14.31 19.13
C GLN A 280 21.17 14.29 20.64
N LEU A 281 20.08 13.62 21.04
CA LEU A 281 19.74 13.45 22.45
C LEU A 281 20.86 12.72 23.21
N ALA A 282 21.33 11.58 22.70
CA ALA A 282 22.43 10.85 23.30
C ALA A 282 23.67 11.72 23.51
N ARG A 283 24.06 12.49 22.48
CA ARG A 283 25.19 13.41 22.56
C ARG A 283 24.96 14.52 23.58
N ARG A 284 23.76 15.10 23.64
CA ARG A 284 23.44 16.18 24.60
C ARG A 284 23.45 15.68 26.05
N LEU A 285 22.91 14.47 26.30
CA LEU A 285 22.94 13.83 27.60
C LEU A 285 24.38 13.52 28.02
N SER A 286 25.22 13.01 27.12
CA SER A 286 26.63 12.76 27.38
C SER A 286 27.41 14.04 27.65
N ASP A 287 27.26 15.06 26.78
CA ASP A 287 28.00 16.33 26.86
C ASP A 287 27.63 17.12 28.12
N LYS A 288 26.36 17.13 28.54
CA LYS A 288 25.89 17.95 29.65
C LYS A 288 25.95 17.24 30.98
N TYR A 289 25.68 15.94 31.02
CA TYR A 289 25.48 15.17 32.24
C TYR A 289 26.48 14.02 32.41
N GLY A 290 27.38 13.79 31.43
CA GLY A 290 28.30 12.64 31.45
C GLY A 290 27.56 11.29 31.29
N TRP A 291 26.36 11.30 30.76
CA TRP A 291 25.58 10.08 30.56
C TRP A 291 26.26 9.10 29.59
N VAL A 292 26.29 7.83 29.96
CA VAL A 292 26.81 6.73 29.15
C VAL A 292 25.69 5.75 28.82
N PRO A 293 25.51 5.36 27.55
CA PRO A 293 24.46 4.42 27.18
C PRO A 293 24.72 3.03 27.74
N ARG A 294 23.69 2.42 28.32
CA ARG A 294 23.75 1.03 28.82
C ARG A 294 23.60 0.00 27.71
N GLU A 295 22.82 0.34 26.70
CA GLU A 295 22.52 -0.54 25.57
C GLU A 295 22.80 0.15 24.24
N LEU A 296 23.31 -0.63 23.28
CA LEU A 296 23.55 -0.19 21.91
C LEU A 296 22.68 -1.00 20.95
N THR A 297 22.23 -0.34 19.88
CA THR A 297 21.58 -1.02 18.75
C THR A 297 22.60 -1.88 17.98
N ALA A 298 22.13 -2.78 17.11
CA ALA A 298 22.99 -3.57 16.23
C ALA A 298 23.95 -2.75 15.36
N LYS A 299 23.65 -1.44 15.15
CA LYS A 299 24.50 -0.48 14.41
C LYS A 299 25.45 0.31 15.34
N GLY A 300 25.54 -0.06 16.61
CA GLY A 300 26.43 0.62 17.57
C GLY A 300 25.94 1.99 18.09
N ASN A 301 24.69 2.38 17.80
CA ASN A 301 24.11 3.62 18.33
C ASN A 301 23.43 3.36 19.68
N PRO A 302 23.37 4.37 20.60
CA PRO A 302 22.61 4.25 21.84
C PRO A 302 21.16 3.84 21.61
N ALA A 303 20.70 2.82 22.33
CA ALA A 303 19.30 2.40 22.32
C ALA A 303 18.47 3.35 23.21
N LEU A 304 17.71 4.25 22.60
CA LEU A 304 16.85 5.23 23.27
C LEU A 304 15.38 4.96 22.91
N HIS A 305 14.87 3.77 23.28
CA HIS A 305 13.44 3.47 23.26
C HIS A 305 12.74 4.07 24.48
N GLU A 306 11.43 4.04 24.51
CA GLU A 306 10.62 4.67 25.56
C GLU A 306 11.02 4.21 26.97
N ALA A 307 11.15 2.90 27.19
CA ALA A 307 11.55 2.36 28.49
C ALA A 307 12.95 2.85 28.93
N ALA A 308 13.90 2.90 28.00
CA ALA A 308 15.24 3.43 28.29
C ALA A 308 15.21 4.92 28.65
N LEU A 309 14.36 5.73 27.98
CA LEU A 309 14.17 7.13 28.31
C LEU A 309 13.54 7.31 29.71
N MET A 310 12.61 6.44 30.09
CA MET A 310 11.99 6.48 31.44
C MET A 310 12.98 6.08 32.54
N ASP A 311 13.91 5.15 32.28
CA ASP A 311 14.98 4.84 33.21
C ASP A 311 15.98 5.98 33.34
N ILE A 312 16.34 6.64 32.25
CA ILE A 312 17.18 7.84 32.23
C ILE A 312 16.49 8.99 32.99
N ALA A 313 15.17 9.11 32.87
CA ALA A 313 14.36 10.16 33.50
C ALA A 313 14.41 10.11 35.05
N ARG A 314 14.70 8.95 35.66
CA ARG A 314 14.88 8.82 37.10
C ARG A 314 16.06 9.65 37.64
N ILE A 315 17.05 9.90 36.75
CA ILE A 315 18.26 10.69 37.10
C ILE A 315 18.20 12.05 36.41
N TYR A 316 17.73 12.09 35.18
CA TYR A 316 17.68 13.29 34.33
C TYR A 316 16.23 13.55 33.87
N PRO A 317 15.47 14.42 34.58
CA PRO A 317 14.05 14.63 34.32
C PRO A 317 13.71 15.05 32.90
N ILE A 318 14.66 15.69 32.20
CA ILE A 318 14.49 16.08 30.79
C ILE A 318 14.18 14.90 29.86
N ALA A 319 14.69 13.70 30.19
CA ALA A 319 14.42 12.51 29.41
C ALA A 319 12.94 12.10 29.39
N ALA A 320 12.18 12.37 30.48
CA ALA A 320 10.74 12.18 30.51
C ALA A 320 10.02 13.10 29.52
N LYS A 321 10.43 14.38 29.46
CA LYS A 321 9.87 15.36 28.51
C LYS A 321 10.13 14.96 27.05
N VAL A 322 11.31 14.43 26.78
CA VAL A 322 11.64 13.90 25.44
C VAL A 322 10.83 12.64 25.12
N ALA A 323 10.60 11.74 26.08
CA ALA A 323 9.74 10.58 25.89
C ALA A 323 8.29 11.01 25.58
N GLU A 324 7.73 11.94 26.34
CA GLU A 324 6.41 12.54 26.13
C GLU A 324 6.32 13.19 24.73
N TYR A 325 7.34 13.96 24.34
CA TYR A 325 7.41 14.55 23.01
C TYR A 325 7.34 13.50 21.90
N HIS A 326 8.07 12.39 22.03
CA HIS A 326 8.04 11.31 21.04
C HIS A 326 6.66 10.65 20.94
N ILE A 327 5.98 10.44 22.08
CA ILE A 327 4.63 9.88 22.14
C ILE A 327 3.64 10.81 21.43
N ILE A 328 3.66 12.09 21.79
CA ILE A 328 2.76 13.09 21.19
C ILE A 328 3.02 13.21 19.69
N LYS A 329 4.28 13.33 19.29
CA LYS A 329 4.65 13.40 17.87
C LYS A 329 4.13 12.18 17.08
N ALA A 330 4.21 10.98 17.64
CA ALA A 330 3.71 9.77 16.99
C ALA A 330 2.17 9.69 16.92
N ARG A 331 1.46 10.42 17.80
CA ARG A 331 -0.01 10.50 17.78
C ARG A 331 -0.56 11.56 16.85
N ILE A 332 0.23 12.59 16.55
CA ILE A 332 -0.14 13.63 15.58
C ILE A 332 0.07 13.14 14.13
N GLY A 333 1.04 12.27 13.89
CA GLY A 333 1.36 11.70 12.55
C GLY A 333 2.81 11.93 12.16
#